data_c0ae6d94493aecb8be722e445ccf371b
#
_entry.id   c0ae6d94493aecb8be722e445ccf371b
#
_cell.length_a   1.000
_cell.length_b   1.000
_cell.length_c   1.000
_cell.angle_alpha   90.00
_cell.angle_beta   90.00
_cell.angle_gamma   90.00
#
_symmetry.space_group_name_H-M   'P 1'
#
loop_
_entity.id
_entity.type
_entity.pdbx_description
1 polymer ?
#
loop_
_entity_poly.entity_id
_entity_poly.type
_entity_poly.pdbx_seq_one_letter_code
_entity_poly.pdbx_strand_id
1 'polypeptide(L)'
;MLKAIKIRLYPTKTQQITINKLLGCCRLVYNLCLEHRNKIYEETKESGSLSTSYKYFCELKEMEKYSFLKTDSHSKVIQQTLMNQDVAFKNFFTKKSDFPKFKSKKDKQSCRFPKDAISSIKGNRINIIKSLKDIHFKCSRKDESYLNKNQRLISSATLIKTCSGKYYFSILIDRPNEVRFNKTNNIVGIDLGIKDLIITSNGEKFENKQFYRKQENKLKTLNRKFTKTQNGSNNHQKIRVKIAKLNEKIKNQRLWYIHHIVNQLLNENQVIVMEDLNVSGMMQNHKLSKSIQDVSFCELKQILQYKASWNDKQVVFIDRFYPSSKTCHCCGYKNDSLQLSDREWVCPECGVIHDRDINAAKNILEEGKRIIGLSSPEFKRVGEQAMASSMNLEQNVKY
;
A
#
# COMPACT_ATOMS: atom_id res chain seq x y z
N MET A 1 -0.90 -2.48 18.70
CA MET A 1 -0.62 -2.70 17.25
C MET A 1 -0.27 -1.40 16.57
N LEU A 2 0.81 -1.35 15.80
CA LEU A 2 1.20 -0.13 15.10
C LEU A 2 0.28 0.12 13.89
N LYS A 3 -0.42 1.24 13.88
CA LYS A 3 -1.27 1.70 12.78
C LYS A 3 -0.84 3.09 12.29
N ALA A 4 -0.96 3.33 10.99
CA ALA A 4 -0.64 4.62 10.39
C ALA A 4 -1.91 5.46 10.21
N ILE A 5 -1.96 6.62 10.86
CA ILE A 5 -3.01 7.62 10.66
C ILE A 5 -2.46 8.70 9.71
N LYS A 6 -3.06 8.82 8.53
CA LYS A 6 -2.66 9.79 7.52
C LYS A 6 -3.54 11.02 7.56
N ILE A 7 -3.01 12.12 8.08
CA ILE A 7 -3.69 13.42 8.13
C ILE A 7 -3.27 14.30 6.96
N ARG A 8 -4.18 15.13 6.45
CA ARG A 8 -3.88 16.11 5.42
C ARG A 8 -3.53 17.45 6.06
N LEU A 9 -2.35 17.99 5.73
CA LEU A 9 -1.90 19.29 6.20
C LEU A 9 -2.30 20.42 5.26
N TYR A 10 -2.59 21.60 5.84
CA TYR A 10 -2.90 22.84 5.14
C TYR A 10 -1.92 23.95 5.59
N PRO A 11 -0.64 23.84 5.20
CA PRO A 11 0.37 24.82 5.61
C PRO A 11 0.18 26.15 4.91
N THR A 12 0.47 27.26 5.61
CA THR A 12 0.55 28.61 5.05
C THR A 12 1.69 28.70 4.03
N LYS A 13 1.80 29.80 3.29
CA LYS A 13 2.88 30.01 2.29
C LYS A 13 4.27 29.95 2.96
N THR A 14 4.43 30.56 4.13
CA THR A 14 5.68 30.53 4.90
C THR A 14 6.03 29.14 5.39
N GLN A 15 5.06 28.40 5.93
CA GLN A 15 5.26 27.01 6.34
C GLN A 15 5.59 26.10 5.15
N GLN A 16 4.99 26.33 3.96
CA GLN A 16 5.33 25.58 2.74
C GLN A 16 6.79 25.82 2.32
N ILE A 17 7.31 27.03 2.45
CA ILE A 17 8.72 27.34 2.18
C ILE A 17 9.60 26.52 3.13
N THR A 18 9.34 26.56 4.43
CA THR A 18 10.08 25.79 5.43
C THR A 18 10.03 24.29 5.18
N ILE A 19 8.86 23.73 4.87
CA ILE A 19 8.71 22.31 4.50
C ILE A 19 9.53 21.98 3.25
N ASN A 20 9.49 22.84 2.21
CA ASN A 20 10.25 22.61 0.99
C ASN A 20 11.75 22.65 1.20
N LYS A 21 12.26 23.56 2.05
CA LYS A 21 13.65 23.63 2.46
C LYS A 21 14.07 22.35 3.17
N LEU A 22 13.32 21.92 4.19
CA LEU A 22 13.59 20.68 4.92
C LEU A 22 13.64 19.45 4.01
N LEU A 23 12.66 19.29 3.11
CA LEU A 23 12.64 18.21 2.12
C LEU A 23 13.82 18.30 1.15
N GLY A 24 14.23 19.53 0.79
CA GLY A 24 15.41 19.81 -0.02
C GLY A 24 16.68 19.36 0.66
N CYS A 25 16.88 19.73 1.93
CA CYS A 25 18.02 19.32 2.74
C CYS A 25 18.12 17.79 2.87
N CYS A 26 16.99 17.11 3.17
CA CYS A 26 16.98 15.65 3.25
C CYS A 26 17.42 14.98 1.95
N ARG A 27 16.95 15.49 0.79
CA ARG A 27 17.34 14.97 -0.51
C ARG A 27 18.80 15.22 -0.82
N LEU A 28 19.29 16.45 -0.56
CA LEU A 28 20.67 16.84 -0.79
C LEU A 28 21.62 15.97 0.03
N VAL A 29 21.40 15.88 1.34
CA VAL A 29 22.24 15.08 2.23
C VAL A 29 22.21 13.61 1.84
N TYR A 30 21.03 13.05 1.51
CA TYR A 30 20.95 11.68 1.00
C TYR A 30 21.85 11.48 -0.22
N ASN A 31 21.82 12.40 -1.18
CA ASN A 31 22.58 12.26 -2.42
C ASN A 31 24.08 12.43 -2.20
N LEU A 32 24.49 13.43 -1.40
CA LEU A 32 25.90 13.65 -1.09
C LEU A 32 26.50 12.47 -0.31
N CYS A 33 25.76 11.93 0.68
CA CYS A 33 26.23 10.76 1.42
C CYS A 33 26.23 9.50 0.55
N LEU A 34 25.32 9.37 -0.42
CA LEU A 34 25.36 8.25 -1.38
C LEU A 34 26.60 8.36 -2.28
N GLU A 35 26.88 9.55 -2.81
CA GLU A 35 28.08 9.79 -3.61
C GLU A 35 29.35 9.52 -2.81
N HIS A 36 29.44 10.00 -1.57
CA HIS A 36 30.57 9.77 -0.68
C HIS A 36 30.79 8.28 -0.40
N ARG A 37 29.71 7.50 -0.13
CA ARG A 37 29.82 6.05 0.06
C ARG A 37 30.29 5.33 -1.21
N ASN A 38 29.87 5.78 -2.38
CA ASN A 38 30.31 5.20 -3.65
C ASN A 38 31.81 5.46 -3.86
N LYS A 39 32.31 6.67 -3.58
CA LYS A 39 33.74 7.00 -3.66
C LYS A 39 34.58 6.17 -2.71
N ILE A 40 34.17 6.02 -1.45
CA ILE A 40 34.86 5.13 -0.49
C ILE A 40 34.97 3.73 -1.06
N TYR A 41 33.88 3.19 -1.61
CA TYR A 41 33.89 1.84 -2.18
C TYR A 41 34.80 1.72 -3.42
N GLU A 42 34.85 2.75 -4.27
CA GLU A 42 35.77 2.78 -5.42
C GLU A 42 37.23 2.75 -4.96
N GLU A 43 37.57 3.47 -3.90
CA GLU A 43 38.94 3.62 -3.38
C GLU A 43 39.37 2.43 -2.51
N THR A 44 38.53 1.99 -1.60
CA THR A 44 38.87 1.00 -0.56
C THR A 44 38.27 -0.38 -0.77
N LYS A 45 37.29 -0.52 -1.68
CA LYS A 45 36.43 -1.73 -1.85
C LYS A 45 35.60 -2.07 -0.60
N GLU A 46 35.57 -1.19 0.40
CA GLU A 46 34.78 -1.38 1.61
C GLU A 46 33.45 -0.60 1.52
N SER A 47 32.38 -1.22 1.98
CA SER A 47 31.09 -0.55 2.05
C SER A 47 31.07 0.46 3.19
N GLY A 48 30.93 1.74 2.88
CA GLY A 48 30.75 2.77 3.90
C GLY A 48 29.55 2.50 4.81
N SER A 49 29.66 2.83 6.09
CA SER A 49 28.66 2.58 7.13
C SER A 49 27.73 3.77 7.36
N LEU A 50 26.68 3.58 8.19
CA LEU A 50 25.86 4.68 8.70
C LEU A 50 26.69 5.72 9.45
N SER A 51 27.64 5.27 10.26
CA SER A 51 28.58 6.15 11.02
C SER A 51 29.40 7.02 10.09
N THR A 52 29.97 6.44 9.02
CA THR A 52 30.71 7.18 7.98
C THR A 52 29.84 8.28 7.35
N SER A 53 28.59 7.94 6.97
CA SER A 53 27.66 8.91 6.40
C SER A 53 27.30 10.04 7.38
N TYR A 54 27.19 9.72 8.67
CA TYR A 54 26.88 10.71 9.70
C TYR A 54 28.07 11.64 9.95
N LYS A 55 29.28 11.13 10.01
CA LYS A 55 30.52 11.89 10.13
C LYS A 55 30.64 12.88 8.95
N TYR A 56 30.48 12.38 7.73
CA TYR A 56 30.49 13.20 6.53
C TYR A 56 29.41 14.30 6.55
N PHE A 57 28.21 14.00 7.03
CA PHE A 57 27.17 15.03 7.20
C PHE A 57 27.59 16.13 8.19
N CYS A 58 28.31 15.79 9.26
CA CYS A 58 28.85 16.81 10.19
C CYS A 58 29.88 17.71 9.51
N GLU A 59 30.76 17.15 8.69
CA GLU A 59 31.74 17.88 7.89
C GLU A 59 31.05 18.80 6.88
N LEU A 60 30.03 18.30 6.17
CA LEU A 60 29.25 19.12 5.22
C LEU A 60 28.67 20.40 5.86
N LYS A 61 28.20 20.35 7.11
CA LYS A 61 27.63 21.50 7.78
C LYS A 61 28.67 22.62 8.03
N GLU A 62 29.94 22.26 8.17
CA GLU A 62 31.01 23.24 8.41
C GLU A 62 31.52 23.89 7.11
N MET A 63 31.23 23.26 5.95
CA MET A 63 31.56 23.84 4.65
C MET A 63 30.69 25.07 4.37
N GLU A 64 31.28 26.20 3.96
CA GLU A 64 30.56 27.43 3.62
C GLU A 64 29.42 27.20 2.62
N LYS A 65 29.66 26.44 1.56
CA LYS A 65 28.69 26.07 0.51
C LYS A 65 27.41 25.43 1.06
N TYR A 66 27.47 24.74 2.19
CA TYR A 66 26.37 24.00 2.81
C TYR A 66 25.97 24.55 4.18
N SER A 67 26.41 25.72 4.54
CA SER A 67 26.12 26.39 5.84
C SER A 67 24.63 26.51 6.15
N PHE A 68 23.78 26.61 5.11
CA PHE A 68 22.32 26.60 5.24
C PHE A 68 21.75 25.30 5.85
N LEU A 69 22.51 24.21 5.85
CA LEU A 69 22.12 22.98 6.54
C LEU A 69 22.03 23.16 8.06
N LYS A 70 22.74 24.14 8.66
CA LYS A 70 22.64 24.45 10.08
C LYS A 70 21.28 25.06 10.45
N THR A 71 20.66 25.81 9.55
CA THR A 71 19.39 26.54 9.76
C THR A 71 18.17 25.85 9.15
N ASP A 72 18.27 25.35 7.93
CA ASP A 72 17.16 24.83 7.13
C ASP A 72 16.93 23.32 7.30
N SER A 73 17.87 22.59 7.93
CA SER A 73 17.71 21.19 8.26
C SER A 73 17.32 20.97 9.73
N HIS A 74 16.90 19.76 10.03
CA HIS A 74 16.65 19.32 11.41
C HIS A 74 17.44 18.02 11.66
N SER A 75 18.37 18.05 12.63
CA SER A 75 19.35 16.98 12.86
C SER A 75 18.71 15.59 12.95
N LYS A 76 17.66 15.42 13.75
CA LYS A 76 16.95 14.12 13.89
C LYS A 76 16.28 13.66 12.61
N VAL A 77 15.80 14.56 11.76
CA VAL A 77 15.18 14.23 10.45
C VAL A 77 16.25 13.81 9.44
N ILE A 78 17.41 14.48 9.47
CA ILE A 78 18.55 14.07 8.64
C ILE A 78 19.08 12.71 9.09
N GLN A 79 19.20 12.46 10.38
CA GLN A 79 19.59 11.17 10.93
C GLN A 79 18.67 10.06 10.41
N GLN A 80 17.34 10.26 10.43
CA GLN A 80 16.38 9.32 9.84
C GLN A 80 16.57 9.14 8.32
N THR A 81 16.99 10.19 7.63
CA THR A 81 17.29 10.12 6.19
C THR A 81 18.49 9.22 5.91
N LEU A 82 19.55 9.34 6.72
CA LEU A 82 20.74 8.49 6.62
C LEU A 82 20.46 7.04 7.05
N MET A 83 19.66 6.83 8.09
CA MET A 83 19.18 5.49 8.48
C MET A 83 18.38 4.83 7.35
N ASN A 84 17.51 5.58 6.67
CA ASN A 84 16.77 5.06 5.51
C ASN A 84 17.70 4.70 4.34
N GLN A 85 18.80 5.43 4.14
CA GLN A 85 19.83 5.09 3.16
C GLN A 85 20.54 3.78 3.54
N ASP A 86 20.91 3.62 4.80
CA ASP A 86 21.55 2.41 5.30
C ASP A 86 20.65 1.18 5.15
N VAL A 87 19.35 1.32 5.45
CA VAL A 87 18.35 0.28 5.18
C VAL A 87 18.27 -0.07 3.69
N ALA A 88 18.36 0.93 2.80
CA ALA A 88 18.36 0.68 1.36
C ALA A 88 19.59 -0.13 0.92
N PHE A 89 20.78 0.15 1.46
CA PHE A 89 21.98 -0.68 1.23
C PHE A 89 21.81 -2.10 1.78
N LYS A 90 21.30 -2.25 3.01
CA LYS A 90 21.01 -3.58 3.59
C LYS A 90 20.06 -4.39 2.72
N ASN A 91 19.02 -3.76 2.19
CA ASN A 91 18.07 -4.42 1.27
C ASN A 91 18.74 -4.83 -0.05
N PHE A 92 19.66 -4.03 -0.57
CA PHE A 92 20.43 -4.36 -1.75
C PHE A 92 21.33 -5.59 -1.49
N PHE A 93 22.12 -5.58 -0.42
CA PHE A 93 23.00 -6.71 -0.09
C PHE A 93 22.22 -8.00 0.23
N THR A 94 21.00 -7.89 0.76
CA THR A 94 20.10 -9.04 0.99
C THR A 94 19.25 -9.40 -0.24
N LYS A 95 19.56 -8.84 -1.43
CA LYS A 95 18.86 -9.07 -2.71
C LYS A 95 17.34 -8.79 -2.68
N LYS A 96 16.90 -7.92 -1.76
CA LYS A 96 15.49 -7.50 -1.63
C LYS A 96 15.14 -6.30 -2.53
N SER A 97 16.12 -5.53 -2.96
CA SER A 97 15.95 -4.37 -3.83
C SER A 97 17.19 -4.09 -4.67
N ASP A 98 17.01 -3.26 -5.71
CA ASP A 98 18.13 -2.72 -6.49
C ASP A 98 19.04 -1.81 -5.66
N PHE A 99 20.21 -1.49 -6.24
CA PHE A 99 21.17 -0.53 -5.68
C PHE A 99 20.50 0.83 -5.39
N PRO A 100 20.84 1.49 -4.26
CA PRO A 100 20.27 2.79 -3.90
C PRO A 100 20.51 3.85 -4.99
N LYS A 101 19.44 4.51 -5.44
CA LYS A 101 19.48 5.52 -6.53
C LYS A 101 19.47 6.94 -5.96
N PHE A 102 20.12 7.87 -6.66
CA PHE A 102 20.04 9.29 -6.35
C PHE A 102 18.59 9.80 -6.40
N LYS A 103 18.20 10.62 -5.41
CA LYS A 103 16.85 11.18 -5.32
C LYS A 103 16.73 12.47 -6.13
N SER A 104 15.68 12.57 -6.95
CA SER A 104 15.35 13.75 -7.73
C SER A 104 14.24 14.59 -7.08
N LYS A 105 14.19 15.89 -7.40
CA LYS A 105 13.05 16.76 -7.03
C LYS A 105 11.73 16.30 -7.68
N LYS A 106 11.81 15.51 -8.75
CA LYS A 106 10.65 14.95 -9.45
C LYS A 106 10.08 13.73 -8.74
N ASP A 107 10.86 13.08 -7.88
CA ASP A 107 10.44 11.90 -7.12
C ASP A 107 9.53 12.27 -5.95
N LYS A 108 9.02 11.24 -5.27
CA LYS A 108 8.22 11.40 -4.05
C LYS A 108 9.03 12.13 -2.99
N GLN A 109 8.57 13.31 -2.59
CA GLN A 109 9.21 14.11 -1.54
C GLN A 109 8.66 13.68 -0.17
N SER A 110 9.52 13.13 0.68
CA SER A 110 9.15 12.75 2.05
C SER A 110 10.34 12.78 2.99
N CYS A 111 10.07 13.08 4.27
CA CYS A 111 11.05 12.94 5.35
C CYS A 111 10.36 12.37 6.60
N ARG A 112 11.11 11.57 7.37
CA ARG A 112 10.63 10.90 8.58
C ARG A 112 11.07 11.67 9.82
N PHE A 113 10.15 11.76 10.77
CA PHE A 113 10.34 12.33 12.09
C PHE A 113 10.29 11.21 13.12
N PRO A 114 11.31 11.02 13.96
CA PRO A 114 11.21 10.14 15.12
C PRO A 114 10.25 10.75 16.16
N LYS A 115 9.85 9.96 17.15
CA LYS A 115 8.89 10.33 18.20
C LYS A 115 9.24 11.68 18.85
N ASP A 116 10.46 11.83 19.27
CA ASP A 116 10.99 12.97 20.00
C ASP A 116 11.23 14.24 19.13
N ALA A 117 10.98 14.16 17.84
CA ALA A 117 10.96 15.31 16.94
C ALA A 117 9.54 15.85 16.67
N ILE A 118 8.50 15.25 17.24
CA ILE A 118 7.10 15.66 17.07
C ILE A 118 6.68 16.37 18.36
N SER A 119 6.30 17.68 18.24
CA SER A 119 6.08 18.50 19.43
C SER A 119 4.70 18.24 20.08
N SER A 120 3.59 18.56 19.41
CA SER A 120 2.24 18.41 19.99
C SER A 120 1.12 18.46 18.98
N ILE A 121 -0.04 17.92 19.34
CA ILE A 121 -1.30 18.00 18.60
C ILE A 121 -2.34 18.64 19.53
N LYS A 122 -3.05 19.67 19.06
CA LYS A 122 -4.14 20.33 19.79
C LYS A 122 -5.32 20.56 18.84
N GLY A 123 -6.45 19.89 19.09
CA GLY A 123 -7.58 19.93 18.18
C GLY A 123 -7.16 19.53 16.77
N ASN A 124 -7.44 20.38 15.79
CA ASN A 124 -7.11 20.19 14.39
C ASN A 124 -5.78 20.89 13.96
N ARG A 125 -4.89 21.18 14.91
CA ARG A 125 -3.59 21.82 14.69
C ARG A 125 -2.44 20.98 15.22
N ILE A 126 -1.34 20.98 14.49
CA ILE A 126 -0.14 20.20 14.84
C ILE A 126 1.11 21.08 14.85
N ASN A 127 1.91 20.89 15.88
CA ASN A 127 3.27 21.39 15.98
C ASN A 127 4.23 20.23 15.66
N ILE A 128 4.99 20.34 14.57
CA ILE A 128 5.90 19.27 14.16
C ILE A 128 7.27 19.51 14.76
N ILE A 129 7.92 20.64 14.43
CA ILE A 129 9.21 21.09 14.96
C ILE A 129 9.13 22.59 15.29
N LYS A 130 10.17 23.15 15.95
CA LYS A 130 10.20 24.57 16.35
C LYS A 130 9.87 25.56 15.22
N SER A 131 10.30 25.25 13.98
CA SER A 131 10.05 26.05 12.79
C SER A 131 8.74 25.76 12.06
N LEU A 132 8.00 24.69 12.46
CA LEU A 132 6.76 24.25 11.83
C LEU A 132 5.67 24.07 12.90
N LYS A 133 5.19 25.19 13.43
CA LYS A 133 4.15 25.24 14.45
C LYS A 133 2.80 25.59 13.84
N ASP A 134 1.73 25.20 14.53
CA ASP A 134 0.34 25.59 14.27
C ASP A 134 -0.15 25.28 12.85
N ILE A 135 0.22 24.13 12.33
CA ILE A 135 -0.24 23.70 11.00
C ILE A 135 -1.64 23.09 11.13
N HIS A 136 -2.61 23.67 10.42
CA HIS A 136 -3.94 23.12 10.33
C HIS A 136 -3.93 21.77 9.58
N PHE A 137 -4.66 20.78 10.09
CA PHE A 137 -4.84 19.49 9.43
C PHE A 137 -6.29 19.04 9.40
N LYS A 138 -6.59 18.06 8.53
CA LYS A 138 -7.88 17.37 8.48
C LYS A 138 -7.67 15.86 8.44
N CYS A 139 -8.48 15.15 9.22
CA CYS A 139 -8.65 13.70 9.20
C CYS A 139 -10.07 13.34 9.64
N SER A 140 -10.35 12.06 9.87
CA SER A 140 -11.65 11.65 10.45
C SER A 140 -11.78 12.14 11.89
N ARG A 141 -13.00 12.45 12.34
CA ARG A 141 -13.27 12.87 13.74
C ARG A 141 -12.75 11.85 14.75
N LYS A 142 -12.90 10.55 14.45
CA LYS A 142 -12.41 9.46 15.30
C LYS A 142 -10.88 9.48 15.44
N ASP A 143 -10.16 9.69 14.33
CA ASP A 143 -8.69 9.76 14.34
C ASP A 143 -8.19 11.05 15.00
N GLU A 144 -8.86 12.18 14.81
CA GLU A 144 -8.54 13.46 15.47
C GLU A 144 -8.66 13.33 16.98
N SER A 145 -9.78 12.80 17.48
CA SER A 145 -9.99 12.53 18.91
C SER A 145 -8.93 11.57 19.46
N TYR A 146 -8.64 10.49 18.75
CA TYR A 146 -7.64 9.53 19.14
C TYR A 146 -6.23 10.12 19.24
N LEU A 147 -5.82 10.89 18.23
CA LEU A 147 -4.52 11.57 18.20
C LEU A 147 -4.37 12.57 19.36
N ASN A 148 -5.40 13.36 19.64
CA ASN A 148 -5.36 14.34 20.72
C ASN A 148 -5.19 13.68 22.11
N LYS A 149 -5.84 12.53 22.34
CA LYS A 149 -5.79 11.81 23.63
C LYS A 149 -4.52 10.99 23.80
N ASN A 150 -3.95 10.47 22.71
CA ASN A 150 -2.93 9.42 22.77
C ASN A 150 -1.58 9.83 22.15
N GLN A 151 -1.18 11.09 22.24
CA GLN A 151 0.06 11.59 21.64
C GLN A 151 1.31 10.83 22.12
N ARG A 152 1.30 10.34 23.37
CA ARG A 152 2.41 9.57 23.96
C ARG A 152 2.68 8.25 23.22
N LEU A 153 1.67 7.70 22.54
CA LEU A 153 1.74 6.44 21.80
C LEU A 153 2.26 6.62 20.35
N ILE A 154 2.56 7.86 19.93
CA ILE A 154 3.15 8.13 18.63
C ILE A 154 4.58 7.57 18.62
N SER A 155 4.88 6.72 17.63
CA SER A 155 6.20 6.13 17.42
C SER A 155 7.05 6.97 16.46
N SER A 156 6.47 7.40 15.36
CA SER A 156 7.14 8.24 14.35
C SER A 156 6.11 8.86 13.42
N ALA A 157 6.55 9.81 12.59
CA ALA A 157 5.69 10.30 11.53
C ALA A 157 6.48 10.60 10.25
N THR A 158 5.79 10.61 9.12
CA THR A 158 6.38 10.93 7.82
C THR A 158 5.64 12.09 7.18
N LEU A 159 6.35 13.18 6.94
CA LEU A 159 5.88 14.31 6.14
C LEU A 159 6.01 13.96 4.66
N ILE A 160 4.95 14.15 3.90
CA ILE A 160 4.87 13.82 2.49
C ILE A 160 4.36 15.01 1.72
N LYS A 161 5.08 15.42 0.67
CA LYS A 161 4.59 16.35 -0.35
C LYS A 161 4.31 15.58 -1.63
N THR A 162 3.08 15.68 -2.12
CA THR A 162 2.67 15.03 -3.38
C THR A 162 3.04 15.89 -4.59
N CYS A 163 3.12 15.26 -5.77
CA CYS A 163 3.34 15.98 -7.03
C CYS A 163 2.18 16.93 -7.37
N SER A 164 0.99 16.72 -6.80
CA SER A 164 -0.17 17.62 -6.94
C SER A 164 -0.11 18.86 -6.04
N GLY A 165 0.93 18.99 -5.21
CA GLY A 165 1.15 20.11 -4.27
C GLY A 165 0.44 19.96 -2.93
N LYS A 166 -0.12 18.80 -2.61
CA LYS A 166 -0.74 18.53 -1.30
C LYS A 166 0.29 18.04 -0.29
N TYR A 167 0.05 18.33 0.98
CA TYR A 167 0.89 17.91 2.10
C TYR A 167 0.13 16.93 2.99
N TYR A 168 0.81 15.88 3.39
CA TYR A 168 0.28 14.88 4.31
C TYR A 168 1.30 14.58 5.41
N PHE A 169 0.79 14.23 6.58
CA PHE A 169 1.60 13.72 7.68
C PHE A 169 1.04 12.37 8.08
N SER A 170 1.82 11.32 7.89
CA SER A 170 1.46 9.94 8.22
C SER A 170 2.06 9.62 9.57
N ILE A 171 1.24 9.56 10.60
CA ILE A 171 1.61 9.33 11.99
C ILE A 171 1.50 7.84 12.27
N LEU A 172 2.60 7.22 12.67
CA LEU A 172 2.63 5.85 13.15
C LEU A 172 2.39 5.86 14.66
N ILE A 173 1.30 5.24 15.08
CA ILE A 173 0.86 5.26 16.47
C ILE A 173 0.48 3.85 16.91
N ASP A 174 0.79 3.51 18.16
CA ASP A 174 0.27 2.29 18.74
C ASP A 174 -1.20 2.48 19.08
N ARG A 175 -2.03 1.64 18.51
CA ARG A 175 -3.48 1.68 18.66
C ARG A 175 -4.00 0.26 18.88
N PRO A 176 -4.85 0.05 19.91
CA PRO A 176 -5.48 -1.25 20.12
C PRO A 176 -6.22 -1.68 18.85
N ASN A 177 -6.31 -2.98 18.68
CA ASN A 177 -7.07 -3.52 17.56
C ASN A 177 -8.55 -3.35 17.89
N GLU A 178 -9.26 -2.61 17.06
CA GLU A 178 -10.71 -2.49 17.12
C GLU A 178 -11.27 -3.40 16.02
N VAL A 179 -11.82 -4.54 16.41
CA VAL A 179 -12.59 -5.39 15.51
C VAL A 179 -13.84 -4.61 15.09
N ARG A 180 -14.00 -4.43 13.78
CA ARG A 180 -15.10 -3.64 13.20
C ARG A 180 -16.23 -4.48 12.67
N PHE A 181 -15.93 -5.73 12.34
CA PHE A 181 -16.86 -6.66 11.72
C PHE A 181 -17.16 -7.81 12.67
N ASN A 182 -18.41 -8.24 12.69
CA ASN A 182 -18.84 -9.37 13.49
C ASN A 182 -18.16 -10.65 13.01
N LYS A 183 -17.93 -11.58 13.94
CA LYS A 183 -17.53 -12.95 13.59
C LYS A 183 -18.69 -13.62 12.83
N THR A 184 -18.35 -14.31 11.77
CA THR A 184 -19.29 -15.09 10.96
C THR A 184 -18.66 -16.46 10.71
N ASN A 185 -19.46 -17.44 10.27
CA ASN A 185 -18.94 -18.77 9.90
C ASN A 185 -18.79 -18.91 8.37
N ASN A 186 -19.07 -17.83 7.61
CA ASN A 186 -19.07 -17.88 6.16
C ASN A 186 -17.65 -17.93 5.61
N ILE A 187 -17.47 -18.75 4.58
CA ILE A 187 -16.24 -18.86 3.79
C ILE A 187 -16.59 -18.55 2.35
N VAL A 188 -15.80 -17.74 1.68
CA VAL A 188 -16.00 -17.37 0.29
C VAL A 188 -14.72 -17.55 -0.52
N GLY A 189 -14.84 -18.20 -1.69
CA GLY A 189 -13.80 -18.18 -2.73
C GLY A 189 -13.97 -16.97 -3.63
N ILE A 190 -12.89 -16.31 -3.99
CA ILE A 190 -12.90 -15.19 -4.93
C ILE A 190 -11.94 -15.42 -6.08
N ASP A 191 -12.44 -15.25 -7.29
CA ASP A 191 -11.63 -15.15 -8.51
C ASP A 191 -11.38 -13.68 -8.88
N LEU A 192 -10.18 -13.36 -9.38
CA LEU A 192 -9.76 -12.02 -9.74
C LEU A 192 -9.70 -11.86 -11.26
N GLY A 193 -10.55 -11.00 -11.79
CA GLY A 193 -10.68 -10.78 -13.22
C GLY A 193 -10.35 -9.35 -13.69
N ILE A 194 -10.17 -9.20 -15.00
CA ILE A 194 -9.99 -7.89 -15.65
C ILE A 194 -11.33 -7.29 -16.04
N LYS A 195 -12.31 -8.10 -16.44
CA LYS A 195 -13.67 -7.67 -16.78
C LYS A 195 -14.44 -7.31 -15.53
N ASP A 196 -14.61 -8.27 -14.67
CA ASP A 196 -15.09 -8.10 -13.32
C ASP A 196 -13.89 -8.16 -12.37
N LEU A 197 -13.82 -7.24 -11.41
CA LEU A 197 -12.67 -7.11 -10.50
C LEU A 197 -12.56 -8.32 -9.56
N ILE A 198 -13.70 -8.75 -9.04
CA ILE A 198 -13.85 -9.91 -8.15
C ILE A 198 -15.14 -10.63 -8.53
N ILE A 199 -15.06 -11.94 -8.57
CA ILE A 199 -16.21 -12.82 -8.71
C ILE A 199 -16.17 -13.78 -7.52
N THR A 200 -17.29 -13.89 -6.79
CA THR A 200 -17.38 -14.71 -5.60
C THR A 200 -17.95 -16.09 -5.92
N SER A 201 -17.66 -17.10 -5.11
CA SER A 201 -18.24 -18.43 -5.18
C SER A 201 -19.77 -18.44 -5.02
N ASN A 202 -20.34 -17.38 -4.45
CA ASN A 202 -21.78 -17.18 -4.29
C ASN A 202 -22.43 -16.55 -5.53
N GLY A 203 -21.64 -16.24 -6.59
CA GLY A 203 -22.14 -15.65 -7.84
C GLY A 203 -22.16 -14.11 -7.86
N GLU A 204 -21.76 -13.44 -6.78
CA GLU A 204 -21.68 -11.98 -6.77
C GLU A 204 -20.50 -11.50 -7.62
N LYS A 205 -20.72 -10.50 -8.46
CA LYS A 205 -19.71 -9.91 -9.36
C LYS A 205 -19.48 -8.44 -9.04
N PHE A 206 -18.25 -8.08 -8.74
CA PHE A 206 -17.80 -6.69 -8.54
C PHE A 206 -17.18 -6.17 -9.83
N GLU A 207 -17.91 -5.29 -10.50
CA GLU A 207 -17.49 -4.71 -11.79
C GLU A 207 -16.17 -3.97 -11.72
N ASN A 208 -15.32 -4.09 -12.74
CA ASN A 208 -14.15 -3.24 -12.90
C ASN A 208 -14.56 -1.84 -13.39
N LYS A 209 -14.47 -0.84 -12.54
CA LYS A 209 -14.88 0.55 -12.84
C LYS A 209 -13.99 1.28 -13.85
N GLN A 210 -12.86 0.73 -14.26
CA GLN A 210 -11.94 1.23 -15.28
C GLN A 210 -11.59 2.72 -15.12
N PHE A 211 -11.20 3.13 -13.92
CA PHE A 211 -10.98 4.54 -13.56
C PHE A 211 -9.90 5.22 -14.42
N TYR A 212 -8.84 4.49 -14.79
CA TYR A 212 -7.80 5.01 -15.67
C TYR A 212 -8.32 5.17 -17.11
N ARG A 213 -8.99 4.14 -17.67
CA ARG A 213 -9.52 4.18 -19.05
C ARG A 213 -10.49 5.34 -19.25
N LYS A 214 -11.38 5.61 -18.29
CA LYS A 214 -12.30 6.75 -18.30
C LYS A 214 -11.61 8.11 -18.36
N GLN A 215 -10.36 8.22 -17.91
CA GLN A 215 -9.58 9.46 -17.90
C GLN A 215 -8.44 9.46 -18.93
N GLU A 216 -8.24 8.39 -19.69
CA GLU A 216 -7.10 8.19 -20.59
C GLU A 216 -7.01 9.30 -21.65
N ASN A 217 -8.10 9.68 -22.31
CA ASN A 217 -8.10 10.73 -23.32
C ASN A 217 -7.69 12.09 -22.75
N LYS A 218 -8.17 12.40 -21.54
CA LYS A 218 -7.79 13.63 -20.85
C LYS A 218 -6.31 13.63 -20.47
N LEU A 219 -5.76 12.48 -20.02
CA LEU A 219 -4.34 12.33 -19.76
C LEU A 219 -3.51 12.46 -21.02
N LYS A 220 -3.91 11.84 -22.14
CA LYS A 220 -3.26 11.98 -23.45
C LYS A 220 -3.19 13.45 -23.90
N THR A 221 -4.29 14.19 -23.78
CA THR A 221 -4.35 15.61 -24.12
C THR A 221 -3.41 16.44 -23.25
N LEU A 222 -3.41 16.20 -21.94
CA LEU A 222 -2.52 16.92 -21.01
C LEU A 222 -1.05 16.57 -21.28
N ASN A 223 -0.72 15.32 -21.56
CA ASN A 223 0.65 14.90 -21.89
C ASN A 223 1.13 15.53 -23.20
N ARG A 224 0.30 15.56 -24.26
CA ARG A 224 0.63 16.27 -25.51
C ARG A 224 0.90 17.77 -25.31
N LYS A 225 0.11 18.43 -24.44
CA LYS A 225 0.35 19.83 -24.06
C LYS A 225 1.65 19.97 -23.26
N PHE A 226 1.93 19.03 -22.36
CA PHE A 226 3.13 19.02 -21.52
C PHE A 226 4.40 18.93 -22.37
N THR A 227 4.44 18.04 -23.38
CA THR A 227 5.60 17.88 -24.27
C THR A 227 5.85 19.11 -25.16
N LYS A 228 4.79 19.88 -25.50
CA LYS A 228 4.90 21.10 -26.31
C LYS A 228 5.37 22.33 -25.52
N THR A 229 5.43 22.26 -24.18
CA THR A 229 5.83 23.40 -23.34
C THR A 229 7.32 23.34 -23.02
N GLN A 230 7.96 24.51 -22.99
CA GLN A 230 9.36 24.63 -22.62
C GLN A 230 9.61 24.12 -21.20
N ASN A 231 10.60 23.25 -21.06
CA ASN A 231 10.95 22.68 -19.75
C ASN A 231 11.38 23.80 -18.78
N GLY A 232 10.83 23.75 -17.56
CA GLY A 232 11.11 24.76 -16.52
C GLY A 232 10.18 25.99 -16.55
N SER A 233 9.43 26.22 -17.65
CA SER A 233 8.50 27.35 -17.74
C SER A 233 7.32 27.23 -16.76
N ASN A 234 6.70 28.37 -16.42
CA ASN A 234 5.50 28.39 -15.56
C ASN A 234 4.35 27.57 -16.16
N ASN A 235 4.18 27.58 -17.47
CA ASN A 235 3.15 26.78 -18.15
C ASN A 235 3.44 25.29 -18.03
N HIS A 236 4.69 24.88 -18.22
CA HIS A 236 5.13 23.50 -18.02
C HIS A 236 4.81 23.03 -16.58
N GLN A 237 5.09 23.84 -15.55
CA GLN A 237 4.77 23.53 -14.16
C GLN A 237 3.25 23.45 -13.91
N LYS A 238 2.46 24.36 -14.47
CA LYS A 238 0.99 24.33 -14.37
C LYS A 238 0.40 23.05 -14.97
N ILE A 239 0.88 22.62 -16.15
CA ILE A 239 0.39 21.37 -16.79
C ILE A 239 0.83 20.15 -15.99
N ARG A 240 2.08 20.11 -15.50
CA ARG A 240 2.58 19.03 -14.63
C ARG A 240 1.70 18.84 -13.40
N VAL A 241 1.29 19.93 -12.75
CA VAL A 241 0.38 19.86 -11.59
C VAL A 241 -1.01 19.36 -12.00
N LYS A 242 -1.53 19.75 -13.18
CA LYS A 242 -2.82 19.23 -13.69
C LYS A 242 -2.76 17.72 -13.93
N ILE A 243 -1.70 17.21 -14.53
CA ILE A 243 -1.48 15.76 -14.73
C ILE A 243 -1.40 15.05 -13.36
N ALA A 244 -0.61 15.59 -12.42
CA ALA A 244 -0.48 15.02 -11.08
C ALA A 244 -1.81 14.96 -10.32
N LYS A 245 -2.64 16.03 -10.40
CA LYS A 245 -3.99 16.05 -9.81
C LYS A 245 -4.91 15.00 -10.41
N LEU A 246 -4.84 14.79 -11.72
CA LEU A 246 -5.67 13.81 -12.41
C LEU A 246 -5.25 12.37 -12.02
N ASN A 247 -3.95 12.07 -12.01
CA ASN A 247 -3.45 10.78 -11.53
C ASN A 247 -3.80 10.52 -10.05
N GLU A 248 -3.71 11.55 -9.20
CA GLU A 248 -4.13 11.43 -7.80
C GLU A 248 -5.63 11.14 -7.67
N LYS A 249 -6.47 11.77 -8.51
CA LYS A 249 -7.92 11.50 -8.55
C LYS A 249 -8.18 10.03 -8.91
N ILE A 250 -7.55 9.52 -9.98
CA ILE A 250 -7.69 8.12 -10.41
C ILE A 250 -7.28 7.18 -9.29
N LYS A 251 -6.09 7.41 -8.69
CA LYS A 251 -5.60 6.60 -7.57
C LYS A 251 -6.57 6.59 -6.39
N ASN A 252 -7.09 7.76 -5.99
CA ASN A 252 -8.01 7.86 -4.85
C ASN A 252 -9.34 7.17 -5.12
N GLN A 253 -9.90 7.29 -6.33
CA GLN A 253 -11.14 6.61 -6.72
C GLN A 253 -10.98 5.10 -6.68
N ARG A 254 -9.84 4.58 -7.21
CA ARG A 254 -9.49 3.17 -7.18
C ARG A 254 -9.36 2.64 -5.75
N LEU A 255 -8.56 3.32 -4.91
CA LEU A 255 -8.39 2.93 -3.51
C LEU A 255 -9.71 2.95 -2.74
N TRP A 256 -10.56 3.97 -2.95
CA TRP A 256 -11.87 4.03 -2.32
C TRP A 256 -12.71 2.82 -2.70
N TYR A 257 -12.75 2.45 -3.97
CA TYR A 257 -13.51 1.32 -4.47
C TYR A 257 -12.99 -0.02 -3.92
N ILE A 258 -11.67 -0.23 -3.91
CA ILE A 258 -11.06 -1.41 -3.31
C ILE A 258 -11.40 -1.50 -1.82
N HIS A 259 -11.31 -0.38 -1.09
CA HIS A 259 -11.68 -0.36 0.33
C HIS A 259 -13.15 -0.68 0.57
N HIS A 260 -14.04 -0.25 -0.34
CA HIS A 260 -15.46 -0.55 -0.27
C HIS A 260 -15.72 -2.05 -0.43
N ILE A 261 -15.21 -2.66 -1.49
CA ILE A 261 -15.36 -4.10 -1.74
C ILE A 261 -14.75 -4.93 -0.60
N VAL A 262 -13.52 -4.62 -0.19
CA VAL A 262 -12.87 -5.36 0.90
C VAL A 262 -13.64 -5.25 2.21
N ASN A 263 -14.26 -4.10 2.50
CA ASN A 263 -15.11 -3.98 3.69
C ASN A 263 -16.36 -4.86 3.59
N GLN A 264 -17.00 -4.92 2.41
CA GLN A 264 -18.16 -5.78 2.18
C GLN A 264 -17.78 -7.25 2.36
N LEU A 265 -16.74 -7.72 1.67
CA LEU A 265 -16.28 -9.11 1.79
C LEU A 265 -15.94 -9.50 3.24
N LEU A 266 -15.25 -8.62 3.97
CA LEU A 266 -14.90 -8.86 5.37
C LEU A 266 -16.09 -8.75 6.34
N ASN A 267 -17.13 -8.00 6.00
CA ASN A 267 -18.34 -7.93 6.82
C ASN A 267 -19.14 -9.24 6.74
N GLU A 268 -19.19 -9.85 5.58
CA GLU A 268 -20.02 -11.01 5.28
C GLU A 268 -19.32 -12.35 5.58
N ASN A 269 -17.97 -12.40 5.52
CA ASN A 269 -17.22 -13.63 5.56
C ASN A 269 -16.16 -13.63 6.66
N GLN A 270 -15.91 -14.82 7.25
CA GLN A 270 -14.83 -15.07 8.22
C GLN A 270 -13.53 -15.45 7.51
N VAL A 271 -13.64 -16.23 6.45
CA VAL A 271 -12.51 -16.69 5.65
C VAL A 271 -12.73 -16.32 4.19
N ILE A 272 -11.71 -15.73 3.59
CA ILE A 272 -11.70 -15.39 2.17
C ILE A 272 -10.56 -16.16 1.52
N VAL A 273 -10.90 -16.96 0.51
CA VAL A 273 -9.94 -17.76 -0.26
C VAL A 273 -9.70 -17.11 -1.62
N MET A 274 -8.44 -16.99 -2.04
CA MET A 274 -8.08 -16.42 -3.33
C MET A 274 -6.79 -17.02 -3.90
N GLU A 275 -6.56 -16.84 -5.19
CA GLU A 275 -5.32 -17.27 -5.84
C GLU A 275 -4.13 -16.35 -5.49
N ASP A 276 -2.92 -16.93 -5.41
CA ASP A 276 -1.67 -16.17 -5.30
C ASP A 276 -1.16 -15.73 -6.68
N LEU A 277 -1.81 -14.72 -7.27
CA LEU A 277 -1.47 -14.25 -8.61
C LEU A 277 -0.07 -13.64 -8.69
N ASN A 278 0.71 -14.05 -9.70
CA ASN A 278 1.98 -13.41 -10.05
C ASN A 278 1.73 -12.16 -10.91
N VAL A 279 1.32 -11.07 -10.26
CA VAL A 279 1.01 -9.80 -10.94
C VAL A 279 2.20 -9.24 -11.71
N SER A 280 3.44 -9.41 -11.22
CA SER A 280 4.64 -8.93 -11.92
C SER A 280 4.87 -9.65 -13.24
N GLY A 281 4.68 -10.96 -13.29
CA GLY A 281 4.71 -11.75 -14.52
C GLY A 281 3.58 -11.35 -15.49
N MET A 282 2.35 -11.16 -14.97
CA MET A 282 1.22 -10.70 -15.78
C MET A 282 1.45 -9.32 -16.41
N MET A 283 2.18 -8.42 -15.74
CA MET A 283 2.52 -7.09 -16.25
C MET A 283 3.50 -7.10 -17.42
N GLN A 284 4.23 -8.19 -17.65
CA GLN A 284 5.11 -8.35 -18.82
C GLN A 284 4.32 -8.44 -20.13
N ASN A 285 3.08 -8.85 -20.09
CA ASN A 285 2.20 -8.86 -21.25
C ASN A 285 1.75 -7.42 -21.58
N HIS A 286 2.37 -6.80 -22.57
CA HIS A 286 2.11 -5.42 -23.00
C HIS A 286 0.64 -5.14 -23.39
N LYS A 287 -0.09 -6.17 -23.90
CA LYS A 287 -1.51 -6.02 -24.27
C LYS A 287 -2.42 -5.88 -23.05
N LEU A 288 -2.07 -6.52 -21.95
CA LEU A 288 -2.87 -6.57 -20.72
C LEU A 288 -2.35 -5.65 -19.61
N SER A 289 -1.08 -5.23 -19.66
CA SER A 289 -0.41 -4.47 -18.59
C SER A 289 -1.19 -3.23 -18.12
N LYS A 290 -1.77 -2.46 -19.05
CA LYS A 290 -2.63 -1.31 -18.73
C LYS A 290 -3.87 -1.70 -17.92
N SER A 291 -4.53 -2.77 -18.31
CA SER A 291 -5.74 -3.25 -17.63
C SER A 291 -5.41 -3.80 -16.25
N ILE A 292 -4.33 -4.57 -16.13
CA ILE A 292 -3.83 -5.12 -14.87
C ILE A 292 -3.41 -3.98 -13.92
N GLN A 293 -2.74 -2.94 -14.43
CA GLN A 293 -2.40 -1.76 -13.64
C GLN A 293 -3.64 -0.99 -13.18
N ASP A 294 -4.70 -0.90 -14.00
CA ASP A 294 -5.94 -0.23 -13.63
C ASP A 294 -6.70 -0.98 -12.54
N VAL A 295 -6.69 -2.30 -12.57
CA VAL A 295 -7.31 -3.17 -11.54
C VAL A 295 -6.58 -3.10 -10.20
N SER A 296 -5.23 -3.03 -10.19
CA SER A 296 -4.38 -2.94 -8.99
C SER A 296 -4.52 -4.13 -8.03
N PHE A 297 -4.41 -5.35 -8.54
CA PHE A 297 -4.47 -6.58 -7.75
C PHE A 297 -3.53 -6.60 -6.53
N CYS A 298 -2.31 -6.05 -6.64
CA CYS A 298 -1.39 -5.96 -5.51
C CYS A 298 -1.94 -5.09 -4.37
N GLU A 299 -2.56 -3.94 -4.69
CA GLU A 299 -3.17 -3.06 -3.68
C GLU A 299 -4.38 -3.76 -3.03
N LEU A 300 -5.20 -4.47 -3.82
CA LEU A 300 -6.34 -5.26 -3.32
C LEU A 300 -5.87 -6.34 -2.34
N LYS A 301 -4.91 -7.18 -2.73
CA LYS A 301 -4.33 -8.24 -1.89
C LYS A 301 -3.81 -7.68 -0.57
N GLN A 302 -2.99 -6.62 -0.61
CA GLN A 302 -2.45 -6.00 0.58
C GLN A 302 -3.53 -5.44 1.51
N ILE A 303 -4.54 -4.74 0.94
CA ILE A 303 -5.63 -4.15 1.72
C ILE A 303 -6.48 -5.24 2.37
N LEU A 304 -6.77 -6.31 1.64
CA LEU A 304 -7.51 -7.45 2.17
C LEU A 304 -6.76 -8.12 3.33
N GLN A 305 -5.46 -8.43 3.15
CA GLN A 305 -4.65 -9.08 4.18
C GLN A 305 -4.58 -8.29 5.49
N TYR A 306 -4.20 -6.99 5.44
CA TYR A 306 -4.06 -6.25 6.69
C TYR A 306 -5.40 -5.96 7.37
N LYS A 307 -6.48 -5.76 6.59
CA LYS A 307 -7.81 -5.55 7.19
C LYS A 307 -8.39 -6.84 7.77
N ALA A 308 -8.18 -7.98 7.12
CA ALA A 308 -8.53 -9.28 7.67
C ALA A 308 -7.84 -9.50 9.02
N SER A 309 -6.52 -9.32 9.07
CA SER A 309 -5.74 -9.41 10.31
C SER A 309 -6.22 -8.43 11.40
N TRP A 310 -6.68 -7.22 11.04
CA TRP A 310 -7.22 -6.27 12.02
C TRP A 310 -8.60 -6.64 12.56
N ASN A 311 -9.31 -7.55 11.92
CA ASN A 311 -10.68 -7.93 12.26
C ASN A 311 -10.80 -9.41 12.66
N ASP A 312 -9.70 -10.06 13.01
CA ASP A 312 -9.62 -11.49 13.35
C ASP A 312 -10.28 -12.39 12.30
N LYS A 313 -10.03 -12.04 11.03
CA LYS A 313 -10.49 -12.77 9.86
C LYS A 313 -9.32 -13.33 9.08
N GLN A 314 -9.53 -14.38 8.32
CA GLN A 314 -8.48 -15.10 7.63
C GLN A 314 -8.55 -14.87 6.11
N VAL A 315 -7.38 -14.77 5.48
CA VAL A 315 -7.23 -14.83 4.02
C VAL A 315 -6.33 -16.01 3.70
N VAL A 316 -6.85 -16.92 2.91
CA VAL A 316 -6.17 -18.14 2.47
C VAL A 316 -5.77 -17.97 1.01
N PHE A 317 -4.54 -18.33 0.68
CA PHE A 317 -4.04 -18.31 -0.69
C PHE A 317 -3.89 -19.74 -1.19
N ILE A 318 -4.51 -20.04 -2.33
CA ILE A 318 -4.29 -21.31 -3.03
C ILE A 318 -3.09 -21.17 -3.99
N ASP A 319 -2.58 -22.30 -4.44
CA ASP A 319 -1.48 -22.32 -5.40
C ASP A 319 -1.88 -21.65 -6.72
N ARG A 320 -0.97 -20.87 -7.30
CA ARG A 320 -1.17 -20.13 -8.56
C ARG A 320 -1.37 -21.00 -9.79
N PHE A 321 -0.93 -22.25 -9.72
CA PHE A 321 -1.03 -23.22 -10.81
C PHE A 321 -2.25 -24.14 -10.67
N TYR A 322 -3.04 -23.97 -9.61
CA TYR A 322 -4.26 -24.71 -9.44
C TYR A 322 -5.22 -24.41 -10.61
N PRO A 323 -5.73 -25.43 -11.33
CA PRO A 323 -6.53 -25.26 -12.54
C PRO A 323 -7.98 -24.85 -12.24
N SER A 324 -8.18 -23.81 -11.44
CA SER A 324 -9.48 -23.36 -10.93
C SER A 324 -10.53 -23.17 -12.02
N SER A 325 -10.17 -22.55 -13.16
CA SER A 325 -11.09 -22.24 -14.25
C SER A 325 -11.35 -23.42 -15.19
N LYS A 326 -10.47 -24.44 -15.20
CA LYS A 326 -10.57 -25.60 -16.11
C LYS A 326 -11.24 -26.81 -15.48
N THR A 327 -11.36 -26.86 -14.18
CA THR A 327 -11.92 -27.99 -13.43
C THR A 327 -13.42 -27.78 -13.20
N CYS A 328 -14.23 -28.76 -13.48
CA CYS A 328 -15.66 -28.76 -13.15
C CYS A 328 -15.81 -28.85 -11.61
N HIS A 329 -16.49 -27.91 -11.00
CA HIS A 329 -16.67 -27.92 -9.54
C HIS A 329 -17.68 -29.00 -9.06
N CYS A 330 -18.46 -29.59 -9.99
CA CYS A 330 -19.44 -30.59 -9.64
C CYS A 330 -18.85 -32.01 -9.63
N CYS A 331 -18.11 -32.39 -10.68
CA CYS A 331 -17.60 -33.76 -10.86
C CYS A 331 -16.06 -33.85 -10.84
N GLY A 332 -15.34 -32.75 -10.82
CA GLY A 332 -13.88 -32.75 -10.85
C GLY A 332 -13.23 -32.93 -12.23
N TYR A 333 -14.04 -33.14 -13.30
CA TYR A 333 -13.53 -33.29 -14.66
C TYR A 333 -12.69 -32.06 -15.06
N LYS A 334 -11.51 -32.32 -15.62
CA LYS A 334 -10.60 -31.26 -16.09
C LYS A 334 -10.75 -31.06 -17.59
N ASN A 335 -11.28 -29.91 -18.00
CA ASN A 335 -11.45 -29.56 -19.40
C ASN A 335 -10.21 -28.83 -19.92
N ASP A 336 -9.27 -29.55 -20.52
CA ASP A 336 -8.04 -28.96 -21.07
C ASP A 336 -8.28 -28.20 -22.39
N SER A 337 -9.38 -28.41 -23.08
CA SER A 337 -9.75 -27.72 -24.33
C SER A 337 -10.31 -26.31 -24.10
N LEU A 338 -10.68 -25.96 -22.86
CA LEU A 338 -11.28 -24.68 -22.53
C LEU A 338 -10.34 -23.52 -22.81
N GLN A 339 -10.76 -22.58 -23.65
CA GLN A 339 -9.99 -21.40 -24.03
C GLN A 339 -10.29 -20.19 -23.13
N LEU A 340 -9.38 -19.21 -23.14
CA LEU A 340 -9.54 -17.97 -22.35
C LEU A 340 -10.74 -17.11 -22.80
N SER A 341 -11.20 -17.28 -24.05
CA SER A 341 -12.38 -16.60 -24.61
C SER A 341 -13.69 -17.15 -24.08
N ASP A 342 -13.72 -18.45 -23.69
CA ASP A 342 -14.94 -19.13 -23.32
C ASP A 342 -15.42 -18.64 -21.95
N ARG A 343 -16.63 -18.13 -21.91
CA ARG A 343 -17.24 -17.61 -20.68
C ARG A 343 -18.20 -18.58 -20.04
N GLU A 344 -18.87 -19.35 -20.86
CA GLU A 344 -19.75 -20.44 -20.45
C GLU A 344 -19.30 -21.73 -21.11
N TRP A 345 -19.44 -22.86 -20.43
CA TRP A 345 -19.11 -24.16 -20.96
C TRP A 345 -19.94 -25.26 -20.31
N VAL A 346 -20.16 -26.31 -21.05
CA VAL A 346 -20.88 -27.53 -20.58
C VAL A 346 -19.82 -28.55 -20.20
N CYS A 347 -19.95 -29.15 -19.02
CA CYS A 347 -19.06 -30.24 -18.62
C CYS A 347 -19.39 -31.50 -19.42
N PRO A 348 -18.41 -32.13 -20.13
CA PRO A 348 -18.64 -33.33 -20.92
C PRO A 348 -19.04 -34.55 -20.08
N GLU A 349 -18.59 -34.60 -18.82
CA GLU A 349 -18.86 -35.72 -17.93
C GLU A 349 -20.24 -35.65 -17.25
N CYS A 350 -20.56 -34.49 -16.64
CA CYS A 350 -21.77 -34.35 -15.84
C CYS A 350 -22.87 -33.50 -16.48
N GLY A 351 -22.65 -32.92 -17.67
CA GLY A 351 -23.62 -32.11 -18.40
C GLY A 351 -23.96 -30.75 -17.79
N VAL A 352 -23.36 -30.37 -16.68
CA VAL A 352 -23.64 -29.07 -16.00
C VAL A 352 -23.08 -27.93 -16.80
N ILE A 353 -23.89 -26.87 -16.97
CA ILE A 353 -23.49 -25.62 -17.59
C ILE A 353 -22.83 -24.71 -16.53
N HIS A 354 -21.65 -24.22 -16.85
CA HIS A 354 -20.87 -23.38 -15.96
C HIS A 354 -20.66 -21.97 -16.53
N ASP A 355 -20.91 -20.94 -15.71
CA ASP A 355 -20.18 -19.67 -15.86
C ASP A 355 -18.75 -19.94 -15.39
N ARG A 356 -17.78 -19.71 -16.27
CA ARG A 356 -16.36 -20.05 -16.04
C ARG A 356 -15.79 -19.39 -14.80
N ASP A 357 -16.10 -18.12 -14.61
CA ASP A 357 -15.52 -17.31 -13.54
C ASP A 357 -16.15 -17.69 -12.17
N ILE A 358 -17.46 -17.98 -12.15
CA ILE A 358 -18.16 -18.51 -10.94
C ILE A 358 -17.67 -19.92 -10.62
N ASN A 359 -17.48 -20.77 -11.64
CA ASN A 359 -16.92 -22.11 -11.47
C ASN A 359 -15.51 -22.03 -10.86
N ALA A 360 -14.65 -21.12 -11.37
CA ALA A 360 -13.33 -20.90 -10.81
C ALA A 360 -13.40 -20.49 -9.33
N ALA A 361 -14.25 -19.52 -8.98
CA ALA A 361 -14.41 -19.08 -7.60
C ALA A 361 -14.88 -20.20 -6.66
N LYS A 362 -15.75 -21.12 -7.13
CA LYS A 362 -16.16 -22.30 -6.37
C LYS A 362 -15.02 -23.29 -6.17
N ASN A 363 -14.21 -23.55 -7.20
CA ASN A 363 -13.03 -24.41 -7.10
C ASN A 363 -11.98 -23.82 -6.15
N ILE A 364 -11.78 -22.50 -6.20
CA ILE A 364 -10.92 -21.78 -5.26
C ILE A 364 -11.41 -21.97 -3.81
N LEU A 365 -12.72 -21.88 -3.59
CA LEU A 365 -13.34 -22.13 -2.29
C LEU A 365 -13.06 -23.53 -1.77
N GLU A 366 -13.30 -24.57 -2.58
CA GLU A 366 -13.12 -25.97 -2.17
C GLU A 366 -11.63 -26.28 -1.89
N GLU A 367 -10.71 -25.79 -2.73
CA GLU A 367 -9.27 -25.95 -2.46
C GLU A 367 -8.86 -25.21 -1.17
N GLY A 368 -9.40 -24.02 -0.93
CA GLY A 368 -9.19 -23.31 0.32
C GLY A 368 -9.69 -24.06 1.54
N LYS A 369 -10.89 -24.68 1.46
CA LYS A 369 -11.40 -25.53 2.53
C LYS A 369 -10.49 -26.74 2.78
N ARG A 370 -9.93 -27.35 1.72
CA ARG A 370 -8.97 -28.43 1.83
C ARG A 370 -7.71 -28.00 2.58
N ILE A 371 -7.17 -26.82 2.25
CA ILE A 371 -5.96 -26.27 2.90
C ILE A 371 -6.18 -26.02 4.39
N ILE A 372 -7.34 -25.53 4.79
CA ILE A 372 -7.66 -25.26 6.21
C ILE A 372 -8.26 -26.47 6.96
N GLY A 373 -8.29 -27.65 6.33
CA GLY A 373 -8.76 -28.90 6.96
C GLY A 373 -10.27 -29.01 7.11
N LEU A 374 -11.08 -28.23 6.40
CA LEU A 374 -12.55 -28.24 6.48
C LEU A 374 -13.23 -29.10 5.39
N SER A 375 -12.46 -29.80 4.57
CA SER A 375 -12.97 -30.49 3.38
C SER A 375 -13.36 -31.97 3.58
N SER A 376 -13.09 -32.57 4.76
CA SER A 376 -13.50 -33.93 5.03
C SER A 376 -14.67 -34.02 6.04
N PRO A 377 -15.60 -35.02 5.90
CA PRO A 377 -16.72 -35.16 6.83
C PRO A 377 -16.31 -35.38 8.29
N GLU A 378 -15.13 -35.97 8.52
CA GLU A 378 -14.57 -36.19 9.86
C GLU A 378 -14.09 -34.89 10.52
N PHE A 379 -13.62 -33.90 9.77
CA PHE A 379 -13.15 -32.62 10.26
C PHE A 379 -14.24 -31.60 10.50
N LYS A 380 -15.44 -31.73 9.92
CA LYS A 380 -16.58 -30.88 10.27
C LYS A 380 -16.88 -30.94 11.79
N ARG A 381 -16.79 -32.12 12.40
CA ARG A 381 -16.98 -32.30 13.86
C ARG A 381 -15.83 -31.70 14.68
N VAL A 382 -14.58 -31.80 14.23
CA VAL A 382 -13.41 -31.28 14.94
C VAL A 382 -13.31 -29.74 14.80
N GLY A 383 -13.64 -29.20 13.63
CA GLY A 383 -13.66 -27.75 13.40
C GLY A 383 -14.76 -27.06 14.22
N GLU A 384 -15.95 -27.65 14.32
CA GLU A 384 -17.03 -27.17 15.17
C GLU A 384 -16.69 -27.29 16.67
N GLN A 385 -16.01 -28.35 17.08
CA GLN A 385 -15.53 -28.54 18.46
C GLN A 385 -14.35 -27.62 18.81
N ALA A 386 -13.43 -27.37 17.88
CA ALA A 386 -12.33 -26.42 18.09
C ALA A 386 -12.83 -24.97 18.16
N MET A 387 -13.86 -24.60 17.37
CA MET A 387 -14.52 -23.30 17.51
C MET A 387 -15.35 -23.19 18.79
N ALA A 388 -16.00 -24.26 19.22
CA ALA A 388 -16.75 -24.31 20.48
C ALA A 388 -15.83 -24.28 21.70
N SER A 389 -14.66 -24.91 21.67
CA SER A 389 -13.69 -24.88 22.78
C SER A 389 -12.97 -23.55 22.90
N SER A 390 -12.72 -22.83 21.80
CA SER A 390 -12.19 -21.46 21.87
C SER A 390 -13.22 -20.45 22.42
N MET A 391 -14.52 -20.66 22.17
CA MET A 391 -15.60 -19.89 22.82
C MET A 391 -15.72 -20.14 24.31
N ASN A 392 -15.46 -21.38 24.77
CA ASN A 392 -15.53 -21.73 26.21
C ASN A 392 -14.29 -21.27 27.02
N LEU A 393 -13.14 -21.07 26.36
CA LEU A 393 -11.94 -20.54 27.03
C LEU A 393 -12.04 -19.03 27.31
N GLU A 394 -12.82 -18.27 26.52
CA GLU A 394 -13.08 -16.85 26.81
C GLU A 394 -14.12 -16.61 27.94
N GLN A 395 -14.91 -17.61 28.28
CA GLN A 395 -15.88 -17.51 29.42
C GLN A 395 -15.27 -17.84 30.79
N ASN A 396 -14.10 -18.48 30.85
CA ASN A 396 -13.44 -18.87 32.10
C ASN A 396 -12.32 -17.94 32.58
N VAL A 397 -12.15 -16.77 31.94
CA VAL A 397 -11.24 -15.70 32.45
C VAL A 397 -12.07 -14.52 32.95
N LYS A 398 -12.96 -14.80 33.89
CA LYS A 398 -13.55 -13.82 34.82
C LYS A 398 -13.50 -14.42 36.21
N TYR A 399 -12.37 -14.19 36.90
CA TYR A 399 -12.28 -14.03 38.36
C TYR A 399 -10.98 -13.30 38.65
#